data_ea5d60a73c1b556a282fdef8c8baf611
#
_entry.id   ea5d60a73c1b556a282fdef8c8baf611
#
_cell.length_a   1.000
_cell.length_b   1.000
_cell.length_c   1.000
_cell.angle_alpha   90.00
_cell.angle_beta   90.00
_cell.angle_gamma   90.00
#
_symmetry.space_group_name_H-M   'P 1'
#
loop_
_entity.id
_entity.type
_entity.pdbx_description
1 polymer ?
#
loop_
_entity_poly.entity_id
_entity_poly.type
_entity_poly.pdbx_seq_one_letter_code
_entity_poly.pdbx_strand_id
1 'polypeptide(L)'
;MEARRVSANPRPSCVRRVLARKRPRPEASANSARKLQRREIAAFPCRAFSASTTRERFRNIQLQEEYDTHDPKEMGALLPYLMKRSEIVEIVGASDVIFALSQLGVCAAFSRVSNQRICFLNGRPDEVIRSLFYNKNNDSLITVSVYGSENFSALRCRTTPIEYIRRAKPDAGFPLFETESLRWPGFVEFDDVNGKVLTYSAQDSTYKVFDLKNYTLLYSISDKNVQEIKISPGIMLLIYSRKKGCIPLEILSIEDGKCLKSFKHLLHRNKKVDFIEQSNEKLLIKQEGENLQILDVRSFQSIEVSRSEFVTPSAFIFLYEMQLFLTFRSRSVSVWNFRGELVTSFEDHMLWHPDCNTNSIYITSNQDLIISYCKADPNDPSSEENACSINISEILTGKCLAKIKAGNLCKQKKASKFQSTPSEALGDITALYYDEEREEIYTGNGQGLVHVWSN
;
A
#
# COMPACT_ATOMS: atom_id res chain seq x y z
N MET A 1 23.16 11.20 -19.78
CA MET A 1 21.77 11.24 -19.34
C MET A 1 21.57 10.04 -18.42
N GLU A 2 21.77 10.25 -17.12
CA GLU A 2 21.59 9.20 -16.13
C GLU A 2 20.10 9.15 -15.74
N ALA A 3 19.46 8.04 -16.06
CA ALA A 3 18.13 7.75 -15.56
C ALA A 3 18.23 7.58 -14.03
N ARG A 4 17.74 8.56 -13.28
CA ARG A 4 17.54 8.43 -11.83
C ARG A 4 16.59 7.27 -11.60
N ARG A 5 17.11 6.18 -11.06
CA ARG A 5 16.29 5.13 -10.44
C ARG A 5 15.55 5.77 -9.26
N VAL A 6 14.30 6.03 -9.45
CA VAL A 6 13.39 6.32 -8.36
C VAL A 6 13.29 5.02 -7.59
N SER A 7 13.75 5.01 -6.33
CA SER A 7 13.45 3.92 -5.41
C SER A 7 11.93 3.79 -5.39
N ALA A 8 11.42 2.67 -5.88
CA ALA A 8 10.00 2.36 -5.78
C ALA A 8 9.69 2.08 -4.30
N ASN A 9 9.51 3.16 -3.53
CA ASN A 9 8.86 3.00 -2.24
C ASN A 9 7.46 2.45 -2.53
N PRO A 10 7.09 1.29 -1.98
CA PRO A 10 5.72 0.82 -2.11
C PRO A 10 4.81 1.95 -1.64
N ARG A 11 3.88 2.35 -2.50
CA ARG A 11 2.93 3.41 -2.15
C ARG A 11 2.29 3.04 -0.82
N PRO A 12 2.19 4.00 0.10
CA PRO A 12 1.76 3.76 1.48
C PRO A 12 0.46 2.97 1.64
N SER A 13 -0.41 3.01 0.64
CA SER A 13 -1.73 2.41 0.71
C SER A 13 -1.75 0.89 0.93
N CYS A 14 -0.88 0.11 0.30
CA CYS A 14 -0.91 -1.35 0.44
C CYS A 14 -0.32 -1.83 1.76
N VAL A 15 0.84 -1.31 2.14
CA VAL A 15 1.50 -1.70 3.40
C VAL A 15 0.70 -1.22 4.62
N ARG A 16 0.06 -0.05 4.52
CA ARG A 16 -0.66 0.58 5.63
C ARG A 16 -2.01 -0.05 5.94
N ARG A 17 -2.70 -0.63 4.95
CA ARG A 17 -3.99 -1.32 5.18
C ARG A 17 -3.84 -2.56 6.03
N VAL A 18 -2.71 -3.23 5.95
CA VAL A 18 -2.41 -4.43 6.73
C VAL A 18 -2.14 -4.10 8.21
N LEU A 19 -1.67 -2.87 8.49
CA LEU A 19 -1.14 -2.49 9.79
C LEU A 19 -2.18 -1.81 10.71
N ALA A 20 -3.42 -1.64 10.28
CA ALA A 20 -4.45 -0.84 10.95
C ALA A 20 -5.06 -1.46 12.23
N ARG A 21 -4.48 -2.51 12.83
CA ARG A 21 -4.90 -2.97 14.15
C ARG A 21 -4.13 -2.24 15.26
N LYS A 22 -4.77 -1.23 15.87
CA LYS A 22 -4.32 -0.66 17.14
C LYS A 22 -4.06 -1.78 18.13
N ARG A 23 -2.83 -1.90 18.61
CA ARG A 23 -2.57 -2.63 19.88
C ARG A 23 -3.42 -1.97 20.95
N PRO A 24 -4.28 -2.71 21.67
CA PRO A 24 -4.85 -2.18 22.90
C PRO A 24 -3.68 -1.79 23.79
N ARG A 25 -3.73 -0.58 24.39
CA ARG A 25 -2.79 -0.17 25.44
C ARG A 25 -2.66 -1.34 26.41
N PRO A 26 -1.46 -1.64 26.93
CA PRO A 26 -1.29 -2.63 27.98
C PRO A 26 -1.97 -2.08 29.23
N GLU A 27 -3.25 -2.34 29.37
CA GLU A 27 -3.88 -2.31 30.68
C GLU A 27 -3.29 -3.47 31.46
N ALA A 28 -2.81 -3.14 32.65
CA ALA A 28 -2.16 -4.01 33.57
C ALA A 28 -2.83 -5.41 33.61
N SER A 29 -2.00 -6.46 33.48
CA SER A 29 -2.29 -7.84 33.83
C SER A 29 -3.69 -8.33 33.43
N ALA A 30 -3.98 -8.38 32.12
CA ALA A 30 -5.16 -9.09 31.64
C ALA A 30 -4.90 -10.59 31.77
N ASN A 31 -5.52 -11.18 32.77
CA ASN A 31 -5.54 -12.59 33.10
C ASN A 31 -5.72 -13.43 31.81
N SER A 32 -4.86 -14.42 31.58
CA SER A 32 -4.87 -15.30 30.40
C SER A 32 -6.25 -15.96 30.18
N ALA A 33 -6.99 -16.22 31.26
CA ALA A 33 -8.36 -16.73 31.23
C ALA A 33 -9.34 -15.72 30.59
N ARG A 34 -9.20 -14.40 30.81
CA ARG A 34 -10.02 -13.37 30.12
C ARG A 34 -9.71 -13.24 28.65
N LYS A 35 -8.47 -13.50 28.25
CA LYS A 35 -8.11 -13.57 26.82
C LYS A 35 -8.72 -14.79 26.14
N LEU A 36 -8.72 -15.92 26.79
CA LEU A 36 -9.39 -17.15 26.34
C LEU A 36 -10.91 -16.96 26.30
N GLN A 37 -11.53 -16.44 27.35
CA GLN A 37 -12.96 -16.14 27.36
C GLN A 37 -13.37 -15.13 26.28
N ARG A 38 -12.57 -14.08 26.02
CA ARG A 38 -12.85 -13.16 24.88
C ARG A 38 -12.70 -13.84 23.53
N ARG A 39 -11.83 -14.83 23.39
CA ARG A 39 -11.73 -15.65 22.16
C ARG A 39 -12.92 -16.57 21.97
N GLU A 40 -13.47 -17.10 23.04
CA GLU A 40 -14.60 -18.04 23.01
C GLU A 40 -15.98 -17.33 22.95
N ILE A 41 -16.07 -16.12 23.53
CA ILE A 41 -17.36 -15.38 23.65
C ILE A 41 -17.45 -14.21 22.66
N ALA A 42 -16.34 -13.80 22.02
CA ALA A 42 -16.39 -12.74 21.02
C ALA A 42 -17.21 -13.23 19.81
N ALA A 43 -18.33 -12.60 19.58
CA ALA A 43 -19.25 -12.88 18.48
C ALA A 43 -18.63 -12.68 17.07
N PHE A 44 -17.38 -12.23 17.01
CA PHE A 44 -16.55 -12.22 15.81
C PHE A 44 -15.25 -12.98 16.12
N PRO A 45 -15.21 -14.29 15.82
CA PRO A 45 -13.94 -14.98 15.86
C PRO A 45 -13.00 -14.32 14.84
N CYS A 46 -11.82 -13.86 15.29
CA CYS A 46 -10.67 -13.85 14.40
C CYS A 46 -10.46 -15.33 14.00
N ARG A 47 -11.13 -15.76 12.94
CA ARG A 47 -10.94 -17.08 12.37
C ARG A 47 -9.54 -17.11 11.82
N ALA A 48 -8.64 -17.84 12.45
CA ALA A 48 -7.55 -18.43 11.73
C ALA A 48 -8.22 -19.29 10.63
N PHE A 49 -8.22 -18.80 9.39
CA PHE A 49 -8.88 -19.50 8.30
C PHE A 49 -8.13 -20.81 8.08
N SER A 50 -8.78 -21.93 8.31
CA SER A 50 -8.27 -23.20 7.84
C SER A 50 -8.16 -23.12 6.32
N ALA A 51 -7.12 -23.74 5.74
CA ALA A 51 -6.93 -23.79 4.30
C ALA A 51 -8.17 -24.32 3.54
N SER A 52 -8.98 -25.16 4.17
CA SER A 52 -10.27 -25.62 3.64
C SER A 52 -11.30 -24.50 3.55
N THR A 53 -11.43 -23.69 4.61
CA THR A 53 -12.36 -22.56 4.65
C THR A 53 -11.99 -21.50 3.61
N THR A 54 -10.70 -21.21 3.45
CA THR A 54 -10.22 -20.27 2.43
C THR A 54 -10.53 -20.77 1.03
N ARG A 55 -10.34 -22.07 0.74
CA ARG A 55 -10.67 -22.64 -0.56
C ARG A 55 -12.16 -22.55 -0.88
N GLU A 56 -13.02 -22.80 0.09
CA GLU A 56 -14.48 -22.67 -0.07
C GLU A 56 -14.89 -21.24 -0.32
N ARG A 57 -14.31 -20.31 0.43
CA ARG A 57 -14.55 -18.87 0.35
C ARG A 57 -14.26 -18.30 -1.04
N PHE A 58 -13.16 -18.72 -1.67
CA PHE A 58 -12.74 -18.22 -2.99
C PHE A 58 -13.08 -19.16 -4.15
N ARG A 59 -13.87 -20.21 -3.93
CA ARG A 59 -14.11 -21.25 -4.93
C ARG A 59 -15.04 -20.83 -6.07
N ASN A 60 -16.06 -20.05 -5.78
CA ASN A 60 -17.16 -19.71 -6.69
C ASN A 60 -17.19 -18.21 -7.03
N ILE A 61 -16.08 -17.53 -6.88
CA ILE A 61 -16.03 -16.10 -7.16
C ILE A 61 -16.32 -15.83 -8.64
N GLN A 62 -17.24 -14.90 -8.86
CA GLN A 62 -17.71 -14.46 -10.17
C GLN A 62 -17.67 -12.94 -10.27
N LEU A 63 -17.68 -12.42 -11.50
CA LEU A 63 -17.86 -11.01 -11.77
C LEU A 63 -19.32 -10.64 -11.47
N GLN A 64 -19.54 -9.81 -10.46
CA GLN A 64 -20.86 -9.41 -9.99
C GLN A 64 -21.26 -8.03 -10.50
N GLU A 65 -20.35 -7.07 -10.46
CA GLU A 65 -20.61 -5.68 -10.82
C GLU A 65 -19.41 -5.08 -11.55
N GLU A 66 -19.69 -4.02 -12.34
CA GLU A 66 -18.71 -3.22 -13.04
C GLU A 66 -19.03 -1.75 -12.85
N TYR A 67 -18.04 -0.95 -12.43
CA TYR A 67 -18.15 0.48 -12.26
C TYR A 67 -17.31 1.20 -13.29
N ASP A 68 -17.87 2.21 -13.96
CA ASP A 68 -17.17 3.05 -14.93
C ASP A 68 -16.79 4.39 -14.29
N THR A 69 -15.47 4.66 -14.23
CA THR A 69 -14.94 5.92 -13.71
C THR A 69 -14.99 7.05 -14.74
N HIS A 70 -15.43 6.79 -15.95
CA HIS A 70 -15.50 7.78 -17.01
C HIS A 70 -16.95 8.13 -17.35
N ASP A 71 -17.28 9.42 -17.26
CA ASP A 71 -18.55 9.98 -17.72
C ASP A 71 -18.35 11.36 -18.37
N PRO A 72 -18.35 11.43 -19.71
CA PRO A 72 -18.11 12.69 -20.40
C PRO A 72 -19.09 13.81 -20.05
N LYS A 73 -20.31 13.47 -19.63
CA LYS A 73 -21.33 14.46 -19.29
C LYS A 73 -21.05 15.13 -17.94
N GLU A 74 -20.76 14.34 -16.91
CA GLU A 74 -20.46 14.86 -15.58
C GLU A 74 -19.03 15.43 -15.49
N MET A 75 -18.10 14.92 -16.30
CA MET A 75 -16.72 15.40 -16.37
C MET A 75 -16.56 16.68 -17.22
N GLY A 76 -17.62 17.19 -17.85
CA GLY A 76 -17.54 18.30 -18.82
C GLY A 76 -16.97 19.61 -18.27
N ALA A 77 -16.91 19.77 -16.93
CA ALA A 77 -16.27 20.90 -16.29
C ALA A 77 -14.74 20.74 -16.12
N LEU A 78 -14.20 19.51 -16.26
CA LEU A 78 -12.78 19.23 -16.07
C LEU A 78 -11.95 19.63 -17.29
N LEU A 79 -10.65 19.81 -17.09
CA LEU A 79 -9.73 20.06 -18.20
C LEU A 79 -9.74 18.90 -19.20
N PRO A 80 -9.58 19.16 -20.51
CA PRO A 80 -9.76 18.15 -21.57
C PRO A 80 -8.91 16.89 -21.42
N TYR A 81 -7.71 17.01 -20.84
CA TYR A 81 -6.85 15.84 -20.59
C TYR A 81 -7.36 14.95 -19.47
N LEU A 82 -8.05 15.52 -18.46
CA LEU A 82 -8.67 14.76 -17.36
C LEU A 82 -9.90 13.99 -17.82
N MET A 83 -10.54 14.44 -18.89
CA MET A 83 -11.72 13.79 -19.47
C MET A 83 -11.40 12.50 -20.25
N LYS A 84 -10.13 12.17 -20.42
CA LYS A 84 -9.72 10.95 -21.14
C LYS A 84 -9.82 9.73 -20.22
N ARG A 85 -10.19 8.59 -20.80
CA ARG A 85 -10.07 7.31 -20.09
C ARG A 85 -8.62 7.03 -19.76
N SER A 86 -8.37 6.54 -18.55
CA SER A 86 -7.05 6.11 -18.11
C SER A 86 -7.16 4.97 -17.10
N GLU A 87 -6.07 4.26 -16.94
CA GLU A 87 -5.98 3.11 -16.01
C GLU A 87 -6.30 3.50 -14.57
N ILE A 88 -6.85 2.56 -13.83
CA ILE A 88 -7.08 2.69 -12.38
C ILE A 88 -5.78 2.41 -11.65
N VAL A 89 -5.28 3.38 -10.89
CA VAL A 89 -4.03 3.24 -10.14
C VAL A 89 -4.24 2.93 -8.67
N GLU A 90 -5.42 3.24 -8.12
CA GLU A 90 -5.71 3.00 -6.71
C GLU A 90 -7.20 2.77 -6.46
N ILE A 91 -7.51 1.80 -5.60
CA ILE A 91 -8.88 1.54 -5.13
C ILE A 91 -8.87 1.56 -3.61
N VAL A 92 -9.81 2.31 -3.02
CA VAL A 92 -9.96 2.44 -1.56
C VAL A 92 -11.40 2.16 -1.17
N GLY A 93 -11.61 1.27 -0.21
CA GLY A 93 -12.92 1.02 0.39
C GLY A 93 -13.06 1.77 1.72
N ALA A 94 -14.20 2.43 1.92
CA ALA A 94 -14.57 3.07 3.18
C ALA A 94 -16.05 2.81 3.45
N SER A 95 -16.33 1.93 4.42
CA SER A 95 -17.69 1.53 4.77
C SER A 95 -18.48 1.01 3.55
N ASP A 96 -19.48 1.74 3.08
CA ASP A 96 -20.33 1.42 1.94
C ASP A 96 -19.94 2.13 0.64
N VAL A 97 -18.79 2.81 0.61
CA VAL A 97 -18.30 3.55 -0.56
C VAL A 97 -17.00 2.96 -1.07
N ILE A 98 -16.89 2.81 -2.39
CA ILE A 98 -15.64 2.49 -3.09
C ILE A 98 -15.16 3.72 -3.84
N PHE A 99 -13.89 4.02 -3.68
CA PHE A 99 -13.18 5.08 -4.40
C PHE A 99 -12.24 4.45 -5.42
N ALA A 100 -12.29 4.93 -6.64
CA ALA A 100 -11.39 4.53 -7.70
C ALA A 100 -10.68 5.76 -8.26
N LEU A 101 -9.36 5.75 -8.17
CA LEU A 101 -8.48 6.81 -8.67
C LEU A 101 -7.85 6.37 -9.99
N SER A 102 -8.03 7.19 -11.02
CA SER A 102 -7.40 6.98 -12.33
C SER A 102 -5.99 7.62 -12.38
N GLN A 103 -5.15 7.15 -13.29
CA GLN A 103 -3.79 7.65 -13.49
C GLN A 103 -3.74 9.16 -13.81
N LEU A 104 -4.72 9.65 -14.56
CA LEU A 104 -4.82 11.08 -14.86
C LEU A 104 -5.24 11.93 -13.67
N GLY A 105 -5.66 11.31 -12.55
CA GLY A 105 -5.98 12.02 -11.32
C GLY A 105 -7.47 12.35 -11.15
N VAL A 106 -8.35 11.66 -11.86
CA VAL A 106 -9.79 11.70 -11.62
C VAL A 106 -10.15 10.59 -10.64
N CYS A 107 -10.91 10.93 -9.61
CA CYS A 107 -11.39 9.98 -8.61
C CYS A 107 -12.92 9.94 -8.60
N ALA A 108 -13.48 8.75 -8.77
CA ALA A 108 -14.91 8.50 -8.67
C ALA A 108 -15.27 7.75 -7.39
N ALA A 109 -16.37 8.10 -6.77
CA ALA A 109 -16.97 7.44 -5.61
C ALA A 109 -18.20 6.63 -6.03
N PHE A 110 -18.26 5.35 -5.62
CA PHE A 110 -19.36 4.45 -5.94
C PHE A 110 -20.02 3.93 -4.67
N SER A 111 -21.35 3.87 -4.68
CA SER A 111 -22.11 3.26 -3.61
C SER A 111 -22.16 1.73 -3.79
N ARG A 112 -21.78 0.98 -2.77
CA ARG A 112 -21.92 -0.48 -2.75
C ARG A 112 -23.37 -0.94 -2.62
N VAL A 113 -24.25 -0.06 -2.13
CA VAL A 113 -25.67 -0.39 -1.89
C VAL A 113 -26.46 -0.30 -3.19
N SER A 114 -26.24 0.79 -3.95
CA SER A 114 -26.96 1.01 -5.22
C SER A 114 -26.18 0.56 -6.45
N ASN A 115 -24.90 0.23 -6.31
CA ASN A 115 -23.95 -0.05 -7.38
C ASN A 115 -23.85 1.09 -8.42
N GLN A 116 -24.08 2.33 -7.96
CA GLN A 116 -24.04 3.52 -8.81
C GLN A 116 -22.95 4.48 -8.35
N ARG A 117 -22.47 5.30 -9.30
CA ARG A 117 -21.59 6.41 -8.97
C ARG A 117 -22.35 7.44 -8.14
N ILE A 118 -21.71 7.89 -7.05
CA ILE A 118 -22.22 8.94 -6.18
C ILE A 118 -21.80 10.29 -6.72
N CYS A 119 -20.50 10.49 -6.94
CA CYS A 119 -19.91 11.73 -7.45
C CYS A 119 -18.45 11.52 -7.89
N PHE A 120 -17.89 12.54 -8.55
CA PHE A 120 -16.45 12.72 -8.67
C PHE A 120 -15.93 13.53 -7.47
N LEU A 121 -14.71 13.24 -7.03
CA LEU A 121 -14.09 13.93 -5.89
C LEU A 121 -13.30 15.18 -6.31
N ASN A 122 -13.05 15.36 -7.59
CA ASN A 122 -12.36 16.52 -8.13
C ASN A 122 -13.24 17.76 -7.96
N GLY A 123 -12.93 18.62 -6.97
CA GLY A 123 -13.71 19.79 -6.62
C GLY A 123 -13.44 20.98 -7.55
N ARG A 124 -12.33 20.96 -8.33
CA ARG A 124 -11.96 22.01 -9.28
C ARG A 124 -11.64 21.41 -10.64
N PRO A 125 -11.88 22.16 -11.72
CA PRO A 125 -11.61 21.69 -13.09
C PRO A 125 -10.16 21.27 -13.36
N ASP A 126 -9.21 21.88 -12.67
CA ASP A 126 -7.76 21.68 -12.81
C ASP A 126 -7.15 20.83 -11.71
N GLU A 127 -7.97 20.20 -10.87
CA GLU A 127 -7.52 19.35 -9.78
C GLU A 127 -7.11 17.97 -10.29
N VAL A 128 -5.89 17.56 -9.98
CA VAL A 128 -5.33 16.23 -10.22
C VAL A 128 -5.10 15.55 -8.90
N ILE A 129 -5.91 14.56 -8.55
CA ILE A 129 -5.77 13.77 -7.34
C ILE A 129 -4.63 12.78 -7.54
N ARG A 130 -3.66 12.73 -6.63
CA ARG A 130 -2.47 11.88 -6.71
C ARG A 130 -2.55 10.64 -5.85
N SER A 131 -3.23 10.73 -4.71
CA SER A 131 -3.47 9.57 -3.84
C SER A 131 -4.66 9.79 -2.93
N LEU A 132 -5.14 8.68 -2.39
CA LEU A 132 -6.26 8.60 -1.46
C LEU A 132 -5.81 7.99 -0.16
N PHE A 133 -6.37 8.47 0.95
CA PHE A 133 -6.16 7.87 2.24
C PHE A 133 -7.46 7.87 3.05
N TYR A 134 -7.95 6.68 3.40
CA TYR A 134 -9.10 6.57 4.29
C TYR A 134 -8.65 6.59 5.74
N ASN A 135 -9.00 7.69 6.43
CA ASN A 135 -8.73 7.83 7.85
C ASN A 135 -9.87 7.20 8.68
N LYS A 136 -9.62 5.98 9.14
CA LYS A 136 -10.58 5.24 9.97
C LYS A 136 -10.84 5.85 11.34
N ASN A 137 -9.95 6.75 11.82
CA ASN A 137 -10.09 7.35 13.15
C ASN A 137 -11.25 8.35 13.22
N ASN A 138 -11.62 8.95 12.10
CA ASN A 138 -12.67 9.97 12.02
C ASN A 138 -13.62 9.78 10.83
N ASP A 139 -13.60 8.58 10.20
CA ASP A 139 -14.44 8.21 9.06
C ASP A 139 -14.40 9.26 7.94
N SER A 140 -13.19 9.63 7.53
CA SER A 140 -12.99 10.62 6.47
C SER A 140 -12.04 10.12 5.39
N LEU A 141 -12.24 10.60 4.17
CA LEU A 141 -11.30 10.41 3.07
C LEU A 141 -10.39 11.63 2.97
N ILE A 142 -9.09 11.40 2.92
CA ILE A 142 -8.11 12.43 2.61
C ILE A 142 -7.69 12.27 1.16
N THR A 143 -7.82 13.33 0.37
CA THR A 143 -7.29 13.42 -0.99
C THR A 143 -6.02 14.25 -0.97
N VAL A 144 -5.00 13.77 -1.69
CA VAL A 144 -3.77 14.52 -1.95
C VAL A 144 -3.79 14.95 -3.41
N SER A 145 -3.82 16.25 -3.65
CA SER A 145 -4.05 16.82 -4.97
C SER A 145 -2.97 17.82 -5.35
N VAL A 146 -2.81 18.03 -6.65
CA VAL A 146 -2.08 19.15 -7.27
C VAL A 146 -3.00 19.87 -8.25
N TYR A 147 -2.72 21.13 -8.54
CA TYR A 147 -3.57 21.98 -9.36
C TYR A 147 -2.83 22.53 -10.58
N GLY A 148 -3.50 22.49 -11.75
CA GLY A 148 -2.95 23.03 -12.98
C GLY A 148 -2.68 24.52 -12.92
N SER A 149 -3.54 25.28 -12.25
CA SER A 149 -3.38 26.73 -11.99
C SER A 149 -2.11 27.09 -11.18
N GLU A 150 -1.56 26.11 -10.44
CA GLU A 150 -0.33 26.26 -9.67
C GLU A 150 0.87 25.56 -10.35
N ASN A 151 0.76 25.26 -11.63
CA ASN A 151 1.76 24.53 -12.41
C ASN A 151 2.13 23.17 -11.76
N PHE A 152 1.21 22.55 -11.05
CA PHE A 152 1.39 21.29 -10.32
C PHE A 152 2.58 21.33 -9.32
N SER A 153 2.88 22.49 -8.75
CA SER A 153 4.09 22.71 -7.96
C SER A 153 3.91 22.42 -6.48
N ALA A 154 2.68 22.40 -5.97
CA ALA A 154 2.39 22.18 -4.57
C ALA A 154 1.41 21.02 -4.36
N LEU A 155 1.63 20.24 -3.29
CA LEU A 155 0.67 19.23 -2.81
C LEU A 155 -0.30 19.89 -1.84
N ARG A 156 -1.57 19.64 -2.04
CA ARG A 156 -2.65 20.05 -1.13
C ARG A 156 -3.42 18.82 -0.66
N CYS A 157 -3.67 18.76 0.64
CA CYS A 157 -4.46 17.71 1.24
C CYS A 157 -5.80 18.28 1.72
N ARG A 158 -6.87 17.57 1.40
CA ARG A 158 -8.22 17.88 1.87
C ARG A 158 -8.81 16.67 2.55
N THR A 159 -9.40 16.82 3.70
CA THR A 159 -10.19 15.77 4.36
C THR A 159 -11.67 16.01 4.13
N THR A 160 -12.40 14.98 3.77
CA THR A 160 -13.84 15.00 3.57
C THR A 160 -14.47 13.84 4.32
N PRO A 161 -15.37 14.09 5.30
CA PRO A 161 -16.12 13.03 5.96
C PRO A 161 -16.92 12.20 4.96
N ILE A 162 -16.92 10.86 5.13
CA ILE A 162 -17.60 9.93 4.21
C ILE A 162 -19.08 10.26 4.07
N GLU A 163 -19.71 10.73 5.14
CA GLU A 163 -21.12 11.13 5.12
C GLU A 163 -21.42 12.26 4.11
N TYR A 164 -20.51 13.21 3.92
CA TYR A 164 -20.69 14.24 2.90
C TYR A 164 -20.53 13.68 1.48
N ILE A 165 -19.63 12.74 1.31
CA ILE A 165 -19.43 12.07 0.01
C ILE A 165 -20.68 11.24 -0.35
N ARG A 166 -21.29 10.53 0.63
CA ARG A 166 -22.58 9.83 0.41
C ARG A 166 -23.69 10.75 -0.07
N ARG A 167 -23.66 12.02 0.33
CA ARG A 167 -24.61 13.06 -0.09
C ARG A 167 -24.19 13.79 -1.38
N ALA A 168 -23.22 13.28 -2.11
CA ALA A 168 -22.64 13.89 -3.30
C ALA A 168 -22.13 15.34 -3.06
N LYS A 169 -21.53 15.59 -1.90
CA LYS A 169 -20.93 16.88 -1.51
C LYS A 169 -19.44 16.73 -1.24
N PRO A 170 -18.61 16.41 -2.26
CA PRO A 170 -17.18 16.21 -2.08
C PRO A 170 -16.43 17.47 -1.64
N ASP A 171 -17.01 18.66 -1.90
CA ASP A 171 -16.42 19.97 -1.54
C ASP A 171 -16.66 20.37 -0.09
N ALA A 172 -17.50 19.65 0.66
CA ALA A 172 -17.82 19.95 2.06
C ALA A 172 -16.65 19.61 3.02
N GLY A 173 -15.52 19.17 2.51
CA GLY A 173 -14.29 18.95 3.26
C GLY A 173 -13.54 20.25 3.56
N PHE A 174 -12.48 20.12 4.35
CA PHE A 174 -11.60 21.24 4.68
C PHE A 174 -10.13 20.91 4.37
N PRO A 175 -9.30 21.94 4.05
CA PRO A 175 -7.89 21.74 3.79
C PRO A 175 -7.14 21.33 5.06
N LEU A 176 -6.15 20.44 4.92
CA LEU A 176 -5.31 19.96 6.01
C LEU A 176 -3.87 20.46 5.90
N PHE A 177 -3.18 19.98 4.89
CA PHE A 177 -1.75 20.20 4.70
C PHE A 177 -1.50 20.75 3.31
N GLU A 178 -0.52 21.64 3.23
CA GLU A 178 -0.05 22.23 1.99
C GLU A 178 1.48 22.20 1.99
N THR A 179 2.07 21.73 0.90
CA THR A 179 3.52 21.79 0.69
C THR A 179 3.81 22.58 -0.57
N GLU A 180 4.79 23.47 -0.51
CA GLU A 180 5.15 24.34 -1.62
C GLU A 180 5.98 23.64 -2.71
N SER A 181 6.39 22.39 -2.49
CA SER A 181 7.29 21.72 -3.42
C SER A 181 7.02 20.22 -3.51
N LEU A 182 6.92 19.72 -4.75
CA LEU A 182 6.92 18.30 -5.08
C LEU A 182 8.33 17.72 -5.16
N ARG A 183 9.38 18.57 -5.07
CA ARG A 183 10.76 18.09 -5.08
C ARG A 183 11.04 17.42 -3.75
N TRP A 184 11.78 16.33 -3.81
CA TRP A 184 12.30 15.72 -2.60
C TRP A 184 13.06 16.77 -1.77
N PRO A 185 12.82 16.89 -0.48
CA PRO A 185 11.99 16.03 0.39
C PRO A 185 10.51 16.44 0.52
N GLY A 186 9.96 17.23 -0.38
CA GLY A 186 8.57 17.69 -0.31
C GLY A 186 7.57 16.54 -0.51
N PHE A 187 6.95 16.05 0.59
CA PHE A 187 5.95 14.99 0.55
C PHE A 187 4.97 15.07 1.71
N VAL A 188 3.87 14.34 1.55
CA VAL A 188 2.93 14.03 2.63
C VAL A 188 2.85 12.51 2.75
N GLU A 189 3.03 11.99 3.96
CA GLU A 189 2.98 10.56 4.25
C GLU A 189 2.04 10.28 5.41
N PHE A 190 1.04 9.42 5.17
CA PHE A 190 0.08 8.98 6.18
C PHE A 190 0.50 7.64 6.75
N ASP A 191 0.63 7.57 8.06
CA ASP A 191 1.02 6.37 8.79
C ASP A 191 -0.11 5.93 9.72
N ASP A 192 -0.85 4.93 9.24
CA ASP A 192 -1.96 4.33 10.00
C ASP A 192 -1.49 3.57 11.24
N VAL A 193 -0.29 3.01 11.20
CA VAL A 193 0.23 2.15 12.26
C VAL A 193 0.48 2.93 13.53
N ASN A 194 1.16 4.07 13.38
CA ASN A 194 1.48 4.96 14.48
C ASN A 194 0.41 6.06 14.66
N GLY A 195 -0.53 6.18 13.73
CA GLY A 195 -1.55 7.22 13.72
C GLY A 195 -0.94 8.62 13.54
N LYS A 196 0.04 8.76 12.64
CA LYS A 196 0.78 9.99 12.38
C LYS A 196 0.67 10.42 10.93
N VAL A 197 0.91 11.70 10.69
CA VAL A 197 1.11 12.25 9.34
C VAL A 197 2.44 12.98 9.32
N LEU A 198 3.29 12.64 8.38
CA LEU A 198 4.55 13.32 8.13
C LEU A 198 4.40 14.24 6.92
N THR A 199 4.73 15.50 7.07
CA THR A 199 4.73 16.50 5.99
C THR A 199 6.07 17.22 5.94
N TYR A 200 6.36 17.84 4.80
CA TYR A 200 7.51 18.71 4.65
C TYR A 200 7.08 20.17 4.42
N SER A 201 7.70 21.09 5.13
CA SER A 201 7.55 22.54 4.94
C SER A 201 8.82 23.12 4.31
N ALA A 202 8.72 23.55 3.05
CA ALA A 202 9.85 24.14 2.34
C ALA A 202 10.26 25.50 2.92
N GLN A 203 9.28 26.28 3.41
CA GLN A 203 9.53 27.59 4.04
C GLN A 203 10.40 27.45 5.29
N ASP A 204 10.04 26.49 6.14
CA ASP A 204 10.72 26.28 7.43
C ASP A 204 11.92 25.34 7.30
N SER A 205 12.10 24.69 6.15
CA SER A 205 13.08 23.60 5.94
C SER A 205 12.98 22.53 7.04
N THR A 206 11.75 22.10 7.33
CA THR A 206 11.46 21.12 8.38
C THR A 206 10.44 20.08 7.95
N TYR A 207 10.60 18.89 8.47
CA TYR A 207 9.54 17.88 8.50
C TYR A 207 8.66 18.14 9.71
N LYS A 208 7.34 18.07 9.54
CA LYS A 208 6.35 18.24 10.59
C LYS A 208 5.57 16.96 10.78
N VAL A 209 5.45 16.51 12.01
CA VAL A 209 4.70 15.31 12.38
C VAL A 209 3.43 15.72 13.12
N PHE A 210 2.29 15.25 12.59
CA PHE A 210 0.97 15.53 13.12
C PHE A 210 0.31 14.25 13.63
N ASP A 211 -0.59 14.39 14.60
CA ASP A 211 -1.49 13.32 15.01
C ASP A 211 -2.58 13.11 13.94
N LEU A 212 -2.77 11.89 13.48
CA LEU A 212 -3.75 11.55 12.44
C LEU A 212 -5.20 11.66 12.92
N LYS A 213 -5.44 11.63 14.22
CA LYS A 213 -6.79 11.67 14.80
C LYS A 213 -7.40 13.08 14.76
N ASN A 214 -6.60 14.09 15.09
CA ASN A 214 -7.05 15.46 15.26
C ASN A 214 -6.23 16.48 14.46
N TYR A 215 -5.22 16.04 13.72
CA TYR A 215 -4.33 16.82 12.88
C TYR A 215 -3.53 17.90 13.63
N THR A 216 -3.31 17.73 14.95
CA THR A 216 -2.46 18.64 15.73
C THR A 216 -0.98 18.36 15.47
N LEU A 217 -0.19 19.44 15.37
CA LEU A 217 1.26 19.34 15.27
C LEU A 217 1.83 18.77 16.58
N LEU A 218 2.63 17.70 16.46
CA LEU A 218 3.30 17.06 17.59
C LEU A 218 4.72 17.58 17.77
N TYR A 219 5.52 17.58 16.70
CA TYR A 219 6.90 18.07 16.69
C TYR A 219 7.38 18.31 15.26
N SER A 220 8.57 18.92 15.15
CA SER A 220 9.24 19.18 13.88
C SER A 220 10.66 18.68 13.91
N ILE A 221 11.17 18.27 12.75
CA ILE A 221 12.51 17.75 12.53
C ILE A 221 13.20 18.61 11.46
N SER A 222 14.43 19.07 11.70
CA SER A 222 15.19 19.80 10.67
C SER A 222 15.51 18.92 9.48
N ASP A 223 15.33 19.41 8.27
CA ASP A 223 15.69 18.72 7.03
C ASP A 223 17.20 18.73 6.72
N LYS A 224 17.99 19.41 7.55
CA LYS A 224 19.42 19.62 7.31
C LYS A 224 20.17 18.33 7.00
N ASN A 225 20.43 18.13 5.70
CA ASN A 225 21.09 16.96 5.10
C ASN A 225 20.31 15.63 5.25
N VAL A 226 19.04 15.63 5.58
CA VAL A 226 18.19 14.45 5.52
C VAL A 226 17.98 14.07 4.04
N GLN A 227 18.29 12.84 3.70
CA GLN A 227 18.11 12.30 2.35
C GLN A 227 16.84 11.46 2.24
N GLU A 228 16.52 10.70 3.28
CA GLU A 228 15.38 9.80 3.28
C GLU A 228 14.88 9.60 4.71
N ILE A 229 13.57 9.42 4.86
CA ILE A 229 12.93 9.06 6.13
C ILE A 229 12.16 7.78 5.91
N LYS A 230 12.31 6.81 6.83
CA LYS A 230 11.52 5.57 6.85
C LYS A 230 10.80 5.45 8.18
N ILE A 231 9.52 5.13 8.12
CA ILE A 231 8.67 5.00 9.29
C ILE A 231 8.34 3.54 9.52
N SER A 232 8.44 3.10 10.77
CA SER A 232 8.00 1.78 11.21
C SER A 232 7.32 1.87 12.59
N PRO A 233 6.69 0.81 13.10
CA PRO A 233 6.00 0.86 14.38
C PRO A 233 6.89 1.37 15.52
N GLY A 234 6.51 2.51 16.10
CA GLY A 234 7.16 3.12 17.25
C GLY A 234 8.41 3.96 16.97
N ILE A 235 9.03 3.84 15.80
CA ILE A 235 10.30 4.50 15.50
C ILE A 235 10.36 5.00 14.06
N MET A 236 11.27 5.97 13.83
CA MET A 236 11.53 6.58 12.54
C MET A 236 13.04 6.57 12.28
N LEU A 237 13.45 6.14 11.09
CA LEU A 237 14.83 6.16 10.64
C LEU A 237 15.06 7.35 9.73
N LEU A 238 16.03 8.20 10.09
CA LEU A 238 16.57 9.26 9.25
C LEU A 238 17.87 8.80 8.61
N ILE A 239 17.94 8.90 7.29
CA ILE A 239 19.12 8.63 6.50
C ILE A 239 19.65 9.98 6.00
N TYR A 240 20.87 10.30 6.38
CA TYR A 240 21.48 11.58 6.02
C TYR A 240 22.35 11.47 4.77
N SER A 241 22.54 12.59 4.11
CA SER A 241 23.45 12.71 2.98
C SER A 241 24.88 12.31 3.37
N ARG A 242 25.57 11.64 2.45
CA ARG A 242 26.94 11.17 2.66
C ARG A 242 27.88 12.31 3.03
N LYS A 243 28.58 12.17 4.16
CA LYS A 243 29.62 13.11 4.62
C LYS A 243 30.93 12.37 4.83
N LYS A 244 32.03 12.86 4.23
CA LYS A 244 33.39 12.29 4.40
C LYS A 244 33.44 10.76 4.25
N GLY A 245 32.66 10.21 3.31
CA GLY A 245 32.59 8.77 3.04
C GLY A 245 31.69 7.96 3.96
N CYS A 246 31.02 8.58 4.93
CA CYS A 246 30.03 7.92 5.81
C CYS A 246 28.61 8.40 5.48
N ILE A 247 27.63 7.54 5.70
CA ILE A 247 26.20 7.88 5.69
C ILE A 247 25.73 7.82 7.14
N PRO A 248 25.48 8.97 7.78
CA PRO A 248 24.92 8.96 9.13
C PRO A 248 23.49 8.45 9.12
N LEU A 249 23.11 7.68 10.14
CA LEU A 249 21.77 7.19 10.37
C LEU A 249 21.33 7.58 11.78
N GLU A 250 20.11 8.05 11.91
CA GLU A 250 19.51 8.33 13.23
C GLU A 250 18.15 7.65 13.37
N ILE A 251 17.89 7.12 14.53
CA ILE A 251 16.62 6.52 14.88
C ILE A 251 15.96 7.41 15.92
N LEU A 252 14.77 7.87 15.58
CA LEU A 252 13.94 8.71 16.43
C LEU A 252 12.73 7.94 16.96
N SER A 253 12.24 8.33 18.11
CA SER A 253 10.91 7.96 18.59
C SER A 253 9.86 8.64 17.71
N ILE A 254 8.87 7.89 17.22
CA ILE A 254 7.77 8.43 16.42
C ILE A 254 6.78 9.26 17.25
N GLU A 255 6.78 9.09 18.56
CA GLU A 255 5.85 9.77 19.45
C GLU A 255 6.27 11.23 19.75
N ASP A 256 7.56 11.46 19.94
CA ASP A 256 8.09 12.76 20.39
C ASP A 256 9.31 13.27 19.64
N GLY A 257 9.75 12.54 18.60
CA GLY A 257 10.88 12.92 17.76
C GLY A 257 12.25 12.88 18.44
N LYS A 258 12.35 12.34 19.67
CA LYS A 258 13.64 12.23 20.37
C LYS A 258 14.55 11.22 19.71
N CYS A 259 15.83 11.58 19.58
CA CYS A 259 16.84 10.67 19.07
C CYS A 259 17.07 9.53 20.07
N LEU A 260 16.76 8.33 19.63
CA LEU A 260 16.99 7.10 20.41
C LEU A 260 18.40 6.56 20.15
N LYS A 261 18.89 6.71 18.91
CA LYS A 261 20.17 6.17 18.50
C LYS A 261 20.75 6.88 17.28
N SER A 262 22.09 6.97 17.22
CA SER A 262 22.81 7.54 16.08
C SER A 262 23.96 6.63 15.69
N PHE A 263 24.10 6.37 14.38
CA PHE A 263 25.17 5.56 13.78
C PHE A 263 25.97 6.38 12.78
N LYS A 264 27.28 6.47 12.99
CA LYS A 264 28.16 7.25 12.10
C LYS A 264 28.99 6.37 11.15
N HIS A 265 29.21 5.10 11.50
CA HIS A 265 30.16 4.22 10.82
C HIS A 265 29.62 2.82 10.50
N LEU A 266 28.31 2.67 10.35
CA LEU A 266 27.68 1.37 10.09
C LEU A 266 27.97 0.84 8.68
N LEU A 267 28.25 1.74 7.72
CA LEU A 267 28.38 1.42 6.30
C LEU A 267 29.83 1.50 5.83
N HIS A 268 30.22 0.62 4.92
CA HIS A 268 31.51 0.67 4.25
C HIS A 268 31.59 1.89 3.34
N ARG A 269 32.66 2.68 3.51
CA ARG A 269 32.80 4.01 2.90
C ARG A 269 32.73 4.04 1.37
N ASN A 270 33.25 3.02 0.71
CA ASN A 270 33.46 3.04 -0.74
C ASN A 270 32.46 2.17 -1.51
N LYS A 271 31.47 1.57 -0.82
CA LYS A 271 30.50 0.70 -1.44
C LYS A 271 29.17 1.42 -1.65
N LYS A 272 28.54 1.10 -2.76
CA LYS A 272 27.19 1.56 -3.04
C LYS A 272 26.22 0.91 -2.06
N VAL A 273 25.25 1.66 -1.59
CA VAL A 273 24.15 1.14 -0.80
C VAL A 273 23.07 0.65 -1.77
N ASP A 274 22.73 -0.62 -1.68
CA ASP A 274 21.63 -1.19 -2.46
C ASP A 274 20.30 -0.78 -1.81
N PHE A 275 20.18 -0.99 -0.49
CA PHE A 275 19.05 -0.52 0.30
C PHE A 275 19.40 -0.44 1.80
N ILE A 276 18.61 0.36 2.51
CA ILE A 276 18.49 0.38 3.97
C ILE A 276 17.01 0.36 4.26
N GLU A 277 16.53 -0.70 4.93
CA GLU A 277 15.14 -0.84 5.32
C GLU A 277 15.01 -0.98 6.83
N GLN A 278 13.86 -0.59 7.36
CA GLN A 278 13.57 -0.65 8.78
C GLN A 278 12.26 -1.38 9.03
N SER A 279 12.27 -2.29 9.99
CA SER A 279 11.08 -2.96 10.49
C SER A 279 11.16 -3.09 12.01
N ASN A 280 10.29 -2.40 12.73
CA ASN A 280 10.39 -2.28 14.19
C ASN A 280 11.82 -1.84 14.58
N GLU A 281 12.47 -2.60 15.45
CA GLU A 281 13.81 -2.34 15.95
C GLU A 281 14.93 -3.02 15.13
N LYS A 282 14.62 -3.49 13.93
CA LYS A 282 15.57 -4.14 13.03
C LYS A 282 15.89 -3.25 11.85
N LEU A 283 17.17 -3.11 11.53
CA LEU A 283 17.66 -2.51 10.29
C LEU A 283 18.17 -3.60 9.36
N LEU A 284 17.67 -3.62 8.14
CA LEU A 284 18.16 -4.44 7.05
C LEU A 284 19.05 -3.56 6.18
N ILE A 285 20.31 -3.91 6.09
CA ILE A 285 21.31 -3.12 5.37
C ILE A 285 22.00 -4.00 4.34
N LYS A 286 22.00 -3.55 3.09
CA LYS A 286 22.69 -4.21 1.99
C LYS A 286 23.52 -3.22 1.22
N GLN A 287 24.78 -3.57 1.02
CA GLN A 287 25.70 -2.84 0.14
C GLN A 287 26.16 -3.73 -1.00
N GLU A 288 26.55 -3.11 -2.10
CA GLU A 288 27.00 -3.81 -3.29
C GLU A 288 28.16 -4.77 -2.97
N GLY A 289 27.95 -6.05 -3.32
CA GLY A 289 28.94 -7.11 -3.09
C GLY A 289 29.04 -7.62 -1.65
N GLU A 290 28.30 -7.04 -0.69
CA GLU A 290 28.31 -7.47 0.72
C GLU A 290 27.15 -8.42 1.05
N ASN A 291 27.22 -9.04 2.22
CA ASN A 291 26.15 -9.81 2.83
C ASN A 291 24.99 -8.88 3.24
N LEU A 292 23.78 -9.42 3.37
CA LEU A 292 22.71 -8.70 4.05
C LEU A 292 23.03 -8.65 5.55
N GLN A 293 23.01 -7.48 6.14
CA GLN A 293 23.12 -7.28 7.58
C GLN A 293 21.75 -7.00 8.17
N ILE A 294 21.37 -7.75 9.20
CA ILE A 294 20.17 -7.54 10.01
C ILE A 294 20.64 -7.10 11.38
N LEU A 295 20.57 -5.81 11.65
CA LEU A 295 21.02 -5.19 12.89
C LEU A 295 19.84 -4.96 13.83
N ASP A 296 19.95 -5.44 15.06
CA ASP A 296 19.07 -5.06 16.16
C ASP A 296 19.51 -3.72 16.74
N VAL A 297 18.61 -2.74 16.73
CA VAL A 297 18.91 -1.35 17.14
C VAL A 297 19.16 -1.22 18.63
N ARG A 298 18.53 -2.09 19.46
CA ARG A 298 18.69 -2.06 20.92
C ARG A 298 19.95 -2.76 21.40
N SER A 299 20.13 -3.99 20.94
CA SER A 299 21.22 -4.85 21.43
C SER A 299 22.52 -4.68 20.64
N PHE A 300 22.47 -4.04 19.44
CA PHE A 300 23.58 -3.97 18.47
C PHE A 300 24.08 -5.31 17.94
N GLN A 301 23.34 -6.37 18.18
CA GLN A 301 23.65 -7.64 17.57
C GLN A 301 23.34 -7.57 16.06
N SER A 302 24.31 -7.99 15.27
CA SER A 302 24.18 -8.07 13.82
C SER A 302 24.20 -9.52 13.38
N ILE A 303 23.28 -9.88 12.52
CA ILE A 303 23.21 -11.16 11.84
C ILE A 303 23.54 -10.89 10.37
N GLU A 304 24.37 -11.74 9.78
CA GLU A 304 24.72 -11.66 8.37
C GLU A 304 24.11 -12.83 7.60
N VAL A 305 23.45 -12.51 6.49
CA VAL A 305 22.93 -13.50 5.53
C VAL A 305 23.80 -13.44 4.28
N SER A 306 24.32 -14.59 3.86
CA SER A 306 25.22 -14.67 2.73
C SER A 306 24.58 -14.06 1.45
N ARG A 307 25.41 -13.36 0.68
CA ARG A 307 25.01 -12.82 -0.62
C ARG A 307 24.55 -13.86 -1.63
N SER A 308 24.93 -15.12 -1.44
CA SER A 308 24.47 -16.24 -2.26
C SER A 308 23.05 -16.68 -1.91
N GLU A 309 22.64 -16.51 -0.66
CA GLU A 309 21.32 -16.85 -0.16
C GLU A 309 20.34 -15.68 -0.35
N PHE A 310 20.78 -14.48 0.02
CA PHE A 310 19.98 -13.27 -0.10
C PHE A 310 20.44 -12.41 -1.27
N VAL A 311 19.68 -12.47 -2.35
CA VAL A 311 19.91 -11.60 -3.52
C VAL A 311 19.06 -10.34 -3.39
N THR A 312 19.61 -9.18 -3.78
CA THR A 312 18.92 -7.89 -3.71
C THR A 312 17.56 -7.94 -4.39
N PRO A 313 16.45 -7.74 -3.66
CA PRO A 313 15.10 -7.80 -4.20
C PRO A 313 14.70 -6.50 -4.90
N SER A 314 13.61 -6.56 -5.65
CA SER A 314 12.98 -5.38 -6.27
C SER A 314 12.10 -4.61 -5.29
N ALA A 315 11.48 -5.30 -4.33
CA ALA A 315 10.59 -4.71 -3.34
C ALA A 315 10.57 -5.52 -2.03
N PHE A 316 10.11 -4.85 -0.98
CA PHE A 316 9.91 -5.41 0.36
C PHE A 316 8.48 -5.17 0.84
N ILE A 317 7.94 -6.13 1.60
CA ILE A 317 6.76 -5.94 2.43
C ILE A 317 7.07 -6.49 3.83
N PHE A 318 6.85 -5.68 4.86
CA PHE A 318 7.07 -6.08 6.24
C PHE A 318 5.78 -6.54 6.90
N LEU A 319 5.83 -7.72 7.53
CA LEU A 319 4.74 -8.31 8.31
C LEU A 319 5.06 -8.11 9.80
N TYR A 320 4.71 -6.95 10.32
CA TYR A 320 5.14 -6.53 11.67
C TYR A 320 4.62 -7.43 12.80
N GLU A 321 3.41 -7.96 12.66
CA GLU A 321 2.83 -8.84 13.68
C GLU A 321 3.49 -10.21 13.69
N MET A 322 3.83 -10.74 12.52
CA MET A 322 4.46 -12.05 12.36
C MET A 322 5.98 -12.01 12.50
N GLN A 323 6.59 -10.83 12.57
CA GLN A 323 8.05 -10.65 12.56
C GLN A 323 8.71 -11.31 11.35
N LEU A 324 8.10 -11.12 10.18
CA LEU A 324 8.58 -11.62 8.89
C LEU A 324 8.70 -10.46 7.91
N PHE A 325 9.42 -10.71 6.81
CA PHE A 325 9.40 -9.83 5.67
C PHE A 325 9.39 -10.62 4.37
N LEU A 326 8.67 -10.09 3.38
CA LEU A 326 8.61 -10.62 2.04
C LEU A 326 9.56 -9.84 1.15
N THR A 327 10.24 -10.56 0.28
CA THR A 327 11.07 -10.00 -0.79
C THR A 327 10.56 -10.46 -2.13
N PHE A 328 10.50 -9.55 -3.08
CA PHE A 328 9.99 -9.80 -4.41
C PHE A 328 11.12 -9.70 -5.43
N ARG A 329 11.26 -10.72 -6.25
CA ARG A 329 12.26 -10.75 -7.31
C ARG A 329 11.74 -11.53 -8.52
N SER A 330 11.55 -10.86 -9.64
CA SER A 330 10.99 -11.48 -10.85
C SER A 330 9.66 -12.18 -10.54
N ARG A 331 9.61 -13.51 -10.63
CA ARG A 331 8.44 -14.34 -10.34
C ARG A 331 8.44 -14.94 -8.94
N SER A 332 9.41 -14.61 -8.12
CA SER A 332 9.60 -15.25 -6.83
C SER A 332 9.27 -14.33 -5.69
N VAL A 333 8.46 -14.82 -4.76
CA VAL A 333 8.22 -14.25 -3.44
C VAL A 333 8.96 -15.11 -2.43
N SER A 334 9.86 -14.49 -1.66
CA SER A 334 10.57 -15.18 -0.59
C SER A 334 10.21 -14.57 0.75
N VAL A 335 9.87 -15.42 1.71
CA VAL A 335 9.48 -15.04 3.08
C VAL A 335 10.64 -15.31 4.01
N TRP A 336 11.06 -14.30 4.74
CA TRP A 336 12.22 -14.32 5.62
C TRP A 336 11.82 -13.95 7.03
N ASN A 337 12.51 -14.52 8.02
CA ASN A 337 12.45 -14.03 9.39
C ASN A 337 13.63 -13.08 9.70
N PHE A 338 13.57 -12.36 10.80
CA PHE A 338 14.64 -11.46 11.23
C PHE A 338 15.84 -12.15 11.88
N ARG A 339 15.91 -13.49 11.83
CA ARG A 339 17.13 -14.27 12.11
C ARG A 339 17.93 -14.53 10.83
N GLY A 340 17.42 -14.04 9.68
CA GLY A 340 18.05 -14.24 8.38
C GLY A 340 17.76 -15.59 7.74
N GLU A 341 16.79 -16.31 8.25
CA GLU A 341 16.40 -17.63 7.75
C GLU A 341 15.28 -17.49 6.71
N LEU A 342 15.42 -18.18 5.59
CA LEU A 342 14.36 -18.33 4.58
C LEU A 342 13.29 -19.28 5.13
N VAL A 343 12.09 -18.76 5.35
CA VAL A 343 10.94 -19.54 5.83
C VAL A 343 10.32 -20.34 4.70
N THR A 344 10.03 -19.66 3.60
CA THR A 344 9.51 -20.29 2.39
C THR A 344 9.80 -19.42 1.16
N SER A 345 9.76 -20.03 0.00
CA SER A 345 9.79 -19.32 -1.27
C SER A 345 8.79 -19.98 -2.21
N PHE A 346 8.04 -19.16 -2.92
CA PHE A 346 7.06 -19.65 -3.88
C PHE A 346 7.05 -18.77 -5.13
N GLU A 347 6.68 -19.38 -6.23
CA GLU A 347 6.46 -18.66 -7.46
C GLU A 347 5.05 -18.08 -7.40
N ASP A 348 5.00 -16.76 -7.36
CA ASP A 348 3.80 -16.01 -7.69
C ASP A 348 4.04 -15.41 -9.06
N HIS A 349 3.07 -15.53 -9.96
CA HIS A 349 3.29 -15.11 -11.32
C HIS A 349 3.58 -13.62 -11.40
N MET A 350 4.73 -13.32 -11.96
CA MET A 350 5.11 -12.04 -12.52
C MET A 350 4.59 -10.80 -11.80
N LEU A 351 5.19 -10.47 -10.69
CA LEU A 351 5.39 -9.07 -10.36
C LEU A 351 6.34 -8.50 -11.43
N TRP A 352 5.78 -8.32 -12.62
CA TRP A 352 6.53 -7.81 -13.77
C TRP A 352 6.92 -6.37 -13.50
N HIS A 353 8.20 -6.16 -13.56
CA HIS A 353 8.88 -4.92 -13.81
C HIS A 353 9.62 -4.30 -12.63
N PRO A 354 10.72 -3.58 -12.92
CA PRO A 354 11.42 -2.74 -11.93
C PRO A 354 10.51 -1.69 -11.27
N ASP A 355 9.33 -1.44 -11.84
CA ASP A 355 8.26 -0.63 -11.26
C ASP A 355 7.23 -1.51 -10.54
N CYS A 356 7.66 -2.50 -9.75
CA CYS A 356 6.76 -3.37 -8.99
C CYS A 356 5.60 -2.57 -8.40
N ASN A 357 4.48 -2.58 -9.12
CA ASN A 357 3.30 -1.89 -8.69
C ASN A 357 2.63 -2.75 -7.62
N THR A 358 2.89 -2.43 -6.34
CA THR A 358 2.27 -3.12 -5.21
C THR A 358 0.75 -2.94 -5.15
N ASN A 359 0.17 -2.11 -6.05
CA ASN A 359 -1.28 -1.93 -6.17
C ASN A 359 -2.00 -3.19 -6.67
N SER A 360 -1.28 -4.16 -7.23
CA SER A 360 -1.82 -5.46 -7.65
C SER A 360 -1.68 -6.55 -6.61
N ILE A 361 -1.26 -6.21 -5.38
CA ILE A 361 -1.09 -7.13 -4.26
C ILE A 361 -1.89 -6.63 -3.07
N TYR A 362 -2.57 -7.54 -2.39
CA TYR A 362 -3.22 -7.30 -1.11
C TYR A 362 -2.78 -8.35 -0.10
N ILE A 363 -2.42 -7.92 1.10
CA ILE A 363 -2.14 -8.81 2.23
C ILE A 363 -3.26 -8.66 3.24
N THR A 364 -3.84 -9.78 3.66
CA THR A 364 -4.92 -9.80 4.65
C THR A 364 -4.49 -9.21 5.99
N SER A 365 -5.45 -8.68 6.75
CA SER A 365 -5.18 -7.98 8.01
C SER A 365 -4.53 -8.86 9.09
N ASN A 366 -4.77 -10.17 9.05
CA ASN A 366 -4.10 -11.16 9.91
C ASN A 366 -2.75 -11.64 9.35
N GLN A 367 -2.32 -11.11 8.19
CA GLN A 367 -1.04 -11.38 7.54
C GLN A 367 -0.81 -12.85 7.15
N ASP A 368 -1.86 -13.63 6.97
CA ASP A 368 -1.78 -15.05 6.60
C ASP A 368 -1.87 -15.30 5.09
N LEU A 369 -2.59 -14.43 4.36
CA LEU A 369 -2.81 -14.57 2.92
C LEU A 369 -2.25 -13.39 2.14
N ILE A 370 -1.73 -13.71 0.95
CA ILE A 370 -1.43 -12.76 -0.10
C ILE A 370 -2.39 -13.01 -1.27
N ILE A 371 -3.06 -11.95 -1.71
CA ILE A 371 -3.90 -11.93 -2.91
C ILE A 371 -3.15 -11.13 -3.95
N SER A 372 -2.82 -11.75 -5.08
CA SER A 372 -1.98 -11.15 -6.11
C SER A 372 -2.56 -11.36 -7.50
N TYR A 373 -2.37 -10.38 -8.37
CA TYR A 373 -2.65 -10.50 -9.78
C TYR A 373 -1.48 -11.12 -10.54
N CYS A 374 -1.79 -12.10 -11.35
CA CYS A 374 -0.84 -12.82 -12.16
C CYS A 374 -1.15 -12.60 -13.63
N LYS A 375 -0.28 -11.87 -14.33
CA LYS A 375 -0.41 -11.63 -15.77
C LYS A 375 0.11 -12.85 -16.56
N ALA A 376 -0.54 -13.17 -17.68
CA ALA A 376 -0.05 -14.20 -18.60
C ALA A 376 1.35 -13.87 -19.13
N ASP A 377 2.20 -14.88 -19.31
CA ASP A 377 3.51 -14.70 -19.94
C ASP A 377 3.35 -14.55 -21.46
N PRO A 378 3.69 -13.41 -22.04
CA PRO A 378 3.58 -13.22 -23.48
C PRO A 378 4.53 -14.12 -24.27
N ASN A 379 5.57 -14.68 -23.64
CA ASN A 379 6.56 -15.54 -24.28
C ASN A 379 6.21 -17.03 -24.23
N ASP A 380 5.16 -17.42 -23.50
CA ASP A 380 4.66 -18.79 -23.44
C ASP A 380 3.16 -18.86 -23.71
N PRO A 381 2.74 -18.68 -24.97
CA PRO A 381 1.32 -18.69 -25.32
C PRO A 381 0.68 -20.08 -25.30
N SER A 382 1.46 -21.14 -25.08
CA SER A 382 1.00 -22.52 -25.31
C SER A 382 0.41 -23.20 -24.08
N SER A 383 0.53 -22.64 -22.88
CA SER A 383 -0.01 -23.27 -21.68
C SER A 383 -1.35 -22.63 -21.28
N GLU A 384 -2.39 -23.46 -21.20
CA GLU A 384 -3.68 -23.09 -20.58
C GLU A 384 -3.49 -22.62 -19.11
N GLU A 385 -2.33 -22.89 -18.52
CA GLU A 385 -1.95 -22.43 -17.19
C GLU A 385 -1.52 -20.96 -17.17
N ASN A 386 -1.16 -20.38 -18.31
CA ASN A 386 -0.66 -19.01 -18.46
C ASN A 386 -1.75 -17.95 -18.63
N ALA A 387 -3.02 -18.28 -18.49
CA ALA A 387 -4.06 -17.27 -18.50
C ALA A 387 -3.94 -16.34 -17.26
N CYS A 388 -4.23 -15.04 -17.46
CA CYS A 388 -4.31 -14.08 -16.36
C CYS A 388 -5.20 -14.59 -15.23
N SER A 389 -4.76 -14.37 -13.98
CA SER A 389 -5.49 -14.88 -12.83
C SER A 389 -5.25 -14.03 -11.58
N ILE A 390 -6.17 -14.12 -10.61
CA ILE A 390 -5.95 -13.65 -9.25
C ILE A 390 -5.65 -14.88 -8.39
N ASN A 391 -4.49 -14.89 -7.76
CA ASN A 391 -4.05 -15.96 -6.88
C ASN A 391 -4.22 -15.59 -5.44
N ILE A 392 -4.67 -16.54 -4.62
CA ILE A 392 -4.76 -16.44 -3.17
C ILE A 392 -3.82 -17.48 -2.58
N SER A 393 -2.71 -17.04 -2.00
CA SER A 393 -1.67 -17.91 -1.47
C SER A 393 -1.47 -17.70 0.03
N GLU A 394 -1.19 -18.79 0.74
CA GLU A 394 -0.82 -18.75 2.15
C GLU A 394 0.65 -18.35 2.28
N ILE A 395 0.93 -17.31 3.07
CA ILE A 395 2.26 -16.71 3.14
C ILE A 395 3.30 -17.67 3.74
N LEU A 396 2.94 -18.39 4.82
CA LEU A 396 3.90 -19.25 5.52
C LEU A 396 4.27 -20.52 4.74
N THR A 397 3.39 -21.05 3.95
CA THR A 397 3.62 -22.29 3.20
C THR A 397 3.90 -22.06 1.72
N GLY A 398 3.60 -20.85 1.22
CA GLY A 398 3.66 -20.54 -0.20
C GLY A 398 2.61 -21.26 -1.05
N LYS A 399 1.66 -21.96 -0.42
CA LYS A 399 0.67 -22.76 -1.13
C LYS A 399 -0.43 -21.88 -1.71
N CYS A 400 -0.64 -21.94 -3.02
CA CYS A 400 -1.81 -21.34 -3.65
C CYS A 400 -3.06 -22.11 -3.23
N LEU A 401 -3.94 -21.43 -2.48
CA LEU A 401 -5.17 -21.99 -1.92
C LEU A 401 -6.34 -21.90 -2.89
N ALA A 402 -6.40 -20.80 -3.64
CA ALA A 402 -7.44 -20.56 -4.64
C ALA A 402 -6.89 -19.74 -5.81
N LYS A 403 -7.52 -19.91 -6.98
CA LYS A 403 -7.13 -19.24 -8.21
C LYS A 403 -8.38 -18.87 -9.02
N ILE A 404 -8.56 -17.59 -9.27
CA ILE A 404 -9.63 -17.06 -10.12
C ILE A 404 -9.08 -16.94 -11.53
N LYS A 405 -9.53 -17.80 -12.44
CA LYS A 405 -9.06 -17.87 -13.84
C LYS A 405 -10.20 -17.51 -14.80
N ALA A 406 -9.85 -16.91 -15.93
CA ALA A 406 -10.76 -16.64 -17.02
C ALA A 406 -11.45 -17.92 -17.56
N GLY A 407 -10.70 -19.04 -17.67
CA GLY A 407 -11.24 -20.32 -18.18
C GLY A 407 -12.38 -20.89 -17.34
N ASN A 408 -12.37 -20.69 -16.03
CA ASN A 408 -13.46 -21.11 -15.14
C ASN A 408 -14.73 -20.27 -15.34
N LEU A 409 -14.61 -19.10 -15.94
CA LEU A 409 -15.65 -18.10 -16.15
C LEU A 409 -16.22 -18.12 -17.58
N CYS A 410 -15.60 -18.84 -18.52
CA CYS A 410 -15.99 -18.92 -19.92
C CYS A 410 -17.41 -19.42 -20.19
N LYS A 411 -18.08 -20.04 -19.21
CA LYS A 411 -19.48 -20.48 -19.33
C LYS A 411 -20.48 -19.34 -19.06
N GLN A 412 -20.00 -18.20 -18.57
CA GLN A 412 -20.88 -17.06 -18.33
C GLN A 412 -21.03 -16.25 -19.62
N LYS A 413 -22.25 -16.21 -20.12
CA LYS A 413 -22.61 -15.25 -21.17
C LYS A 413 -22.41 -13.83 -20.59
N LYS A 414 -21.81 -12.93 -21.40
CA LYS A 414 -21.74 -11.50 -21.06
C LYS A 414 -23.13 -11.06 -20.58
N ALA A 415 -23.24 -10.71 -19.31
CA ALA A 415 -24.46 -10.08 -18.83
C ALA A 415 -24.58 -8.75 -19.60
N SER A 416 -25.75 -8.48 -20.13
CA SER A 416 -25.97 -7.29 -21.00
C SER A 416 -25.64 -5.96 -20.31
N LYS A 417 -25.44 -5.97 -19.00
CA LYS A 417 -25.09 -4.79 -18.19
C LYS A 417 -23.58 -4.48 -18.12
N PHE A 418 -22.70 -5.41 -18.54
CA PHE A 418 -21.24 -5.23 -18.44
C PHE A 418 -20.62 -4.84 -19.79
N GLN A 419 -19.65 -3.92 -19.77
CA GLN A 419 -18.83 -3.59 -20.93
C GLN A 419 -17.77 -4.67 -21.18
N SER A 420 -17.29 -5.33 -20.09
CA SER A 420 -16.24 -6.35 -20.11
C SER A 420 -16.79 -7.76 -20.00
N THR A 421 -16.14 -8.71 -20.66
CA THR A 421 -16.25 -10.13 -20.32
C THR A 421 -15.38 -10.43 -19.10
N PRO A 422 -15.64 -11.52 -18.33
CA PRO A 422 -14.76 -11.90 -17.21
C PRO A 422 -13.29 -12.12 -17.62
N SER A 423 -13.05 -12.55 -18.87
CA SER A 423 -11.69 -12.71 -19.40
C SER A 423 -11.01 -11.36 -19.64
N GLU A 424 -11.72 -10.39 -20.21
CA GLU A 424 -11.22 -9.04 -20.40
C GLU A 424 -10.98 -8.34 -19.05
N ALA A 425 -11.86 -8.54 -18.07
CA ALA A 425 -11.74 -8.00 -16.73
C ALA A 425 -10.52 -8.52 -15.99
N LEU A 426 -10.08 -9.76 -16.24
CA LEU A 426 -8.85 -10.34 -15.69
C LEU A 426 -7.61 -10.03 -16.55
N GLY A 427 -7.77 -9.60 -17.79
CA GLY A 427 -6.69 -9.46 -18.77
C GLY A 427 -5.70 -8.36 -18.45
N ASP A 428 -6.12 -7.30 -17.80
CA ASP A 428 -5.30 -6.09 -17.59
C ASP A 428 -5.62 -5.42 -16.25
N ILE A 429 -5.36 -6.12 -15.15
CA ILE A 429 -5.56 -5.58 -13.81
C ILE A 429 -4.40 -4.63 -13.46
N THR A 430 -4.73 -3.39 -13.14
CA THR A 430 -3.79 -2.33 -12.77
C THR A 430 -3.84 -1.97 -11.28
N ALA A 431 -4.95 -2.28 -10.60
CA ALA A 431 -5.12 -2.09 -9.15
C ALA A 431 -5.98 -3.21 -8.57
N LEU A 432 -5.70 -3.60 -7.33
CA LEU A 432 -6.43 -4.63 -6.59
C LEU A 432 -6.68 -4.18 -5.16
N TYR A 433 -7.91 -4.37 -4.70
CA TYR A 433 -8.32 -4.15 -3.33
C TYR A 433 -9.22 -5.29 -2.88
N TYR A 434 -9.01 -5.81 -1.68
CA TYR A 434 -9.86 -6.82 -1.07
C TYR A 434 -10.54 -6.28 0.17
N ASP A 435 -11.86 -6.37 0.22
CA ASP A 435 -12.66 -6.06 1.39
C ASP A 435 -12.86 -7.34 2.21
N GLU A 436 -12.17 -7.43 3.35
CA GLU A 436 -12.20 -8.62 4.19
C GLU A 436 -13.54 -8.82 4.92
N GLU A 437 -14.27 -7.73 5.17
CA GLU A 437 -15.55 -7.80 5.88
C GLU A 437 -16.66 -8.32 4.96
N ARG A 438 -16.62 -7.92 3.69
CA ARG A 438 -17.63 -8.30 2.68
C ARG A 438 -17.20 -9.47 1.81
N GLU A 439 -15.94 -9.88 1.89
CA GLU A 439 -15.36 -10.93 1.04
C GLU A 439 -15.41 -10.60 -0.45
N GLU A 440 -15.25 -9.33 -0.81
CA GLU A 440 -15.30 -8.81 -2.16
C GLU A 440 -13.90 -8.39 -2.65
N ILE A 441 -13.50 -8.82 -3.85
CA ILE A 441 -12.30 -8.37 -4.52
C ILE A 441 -12.68 -7.29 -5.54
N TYR A 442 -12.00 -6.16 -5.50
CA TYR A 442 -12.14 -5.07 -6.46
C TYR A 442 -10.90 -4.99 -7.32
N THR A 443 -11.05 -4.97 -8.64
CA THR A 443 -9.93 -4.83 -9.58
C THR A 443 -10.18 -3.69 -10.53
N GLY A 444 -9.16 -2.86 -10.71
CA GLY A 444 -9.16 -1.79 -11.72
C GLY A 444 -8.42 -2.24 -12.97
N ASN A 445 -8.75 -1.70 -14.13
CA ASN A 445 -8.08 -1.99 -15.39
C ASN A 445 -7.59 -0.75 -16.14
N GLY A 446 -6.87 -0.96 -17.26
CA GLY A 446 -6.34 0.09 -18.12
C GLY A 446 -7.42 0.94 -18.82
N GLN A 447 -8.67 0.47 -18.87
CA GLN A 447 -9.80 1.18 -19.46
C GLN A 447 -10.59 2.05 -18.48
N GLY A 448 -10.14 2.16 -17.22
CA GLY A 448 -10.84 2.94 -16.20
C GLY A 448 -12.09 2.24 -15.65
N LEU A 449 -12.19 0.94 -15.80
CA LEU A 449 -13.27 0.15 -15.21
C LEU A 449 -12.83 -0.49 -13.90
N VAL A 450 -13.76 -0.58 -12.96
CA VAL A 450 -13.58 -1.32 -11.70
C VAL A 450 -14.53 -2.50 -11.69
N HIS A 451 -13.99 -3.69 -11.51
CA HIS A 451 -14.74 -4.95 -11.49
C HIS A 451 -14.86 -5.46 -10.06
N VAL A 452 -16.04 -5.92 -9.68
CA VAL A 452 -16.34 -6.48 -8.37
C VAL A 452 -16.51 -7.99 -8.47
N TRP A 453 -15.71 -8.72 -7.72
CA TRP A 453 -15.67 -10.17 -7.71
C TRP A 453 -16.09 -10.68 -6.34
N SER A 454 -17.13 -11.50 -6.28
CA SER A 454 -17.60 -12.16 -5.05
C SER A 454 -18.33 -13.47 -5.36
N ASN A 455 -18.69 -14.20 -4.30
CA ASN A 455 -19.51 -15.41 -4.40
C ASN A 455 -20.98 -15.09 -4.68
#